data_44adb228dc84f82fc905bfaf682acd20
#
_entry.id   44adb228dc84f82fc905bfaf682acd20
#
_cell.length_a   1.000
_cell.length_b   1.000
_cell.length_c   1.000
_cell.angle_alpha   90.00
_cell.angle_beta   90.00
_cell.angle_gamma   90.00
#
_symmetry.space_group_name_H-M   'P 1'
#
loop_
_entity.id
_entity.type
_entity.pdbx_description
1 polymer ?
#
loop_
_entity_poly.entity_id
_entity_poly.type
_entity_poly.pdbx_seq_one_letter_code
_entity_poly.pdbx_strand_id
1 'polypeptide(L)'
;MTRNVTLLTFVLLTASPILAQVLSSTDAATKLRALFDEDWQWVLQQYPEAATMLGDNRFNDRLTDYSTEAIERRKAHERDMLDRIQKINRSELKGQDVISYDLFLQDKKLNVDGLRFPTEYMPIDQMNGVQIGFGQLVGSTPFRSAKDYDAYIARLSAFPAQIDQLIA
;
A
#
# COMPACT_ATOMS: atom_id res chain seq x y z
N MET A 1 -71.68 21.09 -33.50
CA MET A 1 -70.32 21.73 -33.48
C MET A 1 -69.77 21.62 -32.09
N THR A 2 -69.03 20.55 -31.81
CA THR A 2 -68.36 20.27 -30.50
C THR A 2 -66.87 20.33 -30.72
N ARG A 3 -66.20 21.35 -30.13
CA ARG A 3 -64.73 21.53 -30.19
C ARG A 3 -64.11 20.74 -29.07
N ASN A 4 -63.40 19.70 -29.43
CA ASN A 4 -62.50 18.99 -28.52
C ASN A 4 -61.24 19.81 -28.26
N VAL A 5 -61.01 20.20 -27.00
CA VAL A 5 -59.78 20.81 -26.51
C VAL A 5 -58.92 19.70 -25.92
N THR A 6 -57.90 19.34 -26.65
CA THR A 6 -56.89 18.37 -26.16
C THR A 6 -55.89 19.11 -25.25
N LEU A 7 -55.92 18.82 -23.95
CA LEU A 7 -54.94 19.34 -22.98
C LEU A 7 -53.66 18.53 -23.12
N LEU A 8 -52.61 19.17 -23.63
CA LEU A 8 -51.26 18.61 -23.67
C LEU A 8 -50.59 18.82 -22.31
N THR A 9 -50.51 17.77 -21.52
CA THR A 9 -49.81 17.81 -20.23
C THR A 9 -48.31 17.71 -20.49
N PHE A 10 -47.58 18.79 -20.27
CA PHE A 10 -46.12 18.85 -20.36
C PHE A 10 -45.55 18.32 -19.03
N VAL A 11 -45.06 17.09 -19.05
CA VAL A 11 -44.30 16.52 -17.89
C VAL A 11 -42.88 17.10 -17.97
N LEU A 12 -42.59 18.08 -17.11
CA LEU A 12 -41.22 18.54 -16.87
C LEU A 12 -40.49 17.47 -16.10
N LEU A 13 -39.63 16.69 -16.76
CA LEU A 13 -38.66 15.85 -16.15
C LEU A 13 -37.59 16.76 -15.51
N THR A 14 -37.70 17.01 -14.20
CA THR A 14 -36.62 17.65 -13.44
C THR A 14 -35.50 16.62 -13.26
N ALA A 15 -34.49 16.72 -14.11
CA ALA A 15 -33.24 15.99 -13.92
C ALA A 15 -32.64 16.41 -12.58
N SER A 16 -32.68 15.50 -11.61
CA SER A 16 -32.09 15.70 -10.29
C SER A 16 -30.60 16.01 -10.42
N PRO A 17 -30.07 17.02 -9.73
CA PRO A 17 -28.64 17.37 -9.78
C PRO A 17 -27.78 16.43 -8.92
N ILE A 18 -28.06 15.12 -8.92
CA ILE A 18 -27.29 14.12 -8.18
C ILE A 18 -25.94 13.80 -8.89
N LEU A 19 -25.79 14.19 -10.17
CA LEU A 19 -24.59 13.86 -10.96
C LEU A 19 -23.45 14.89 -10.84
N ALA A 20 -23.62 15.99 -10.12
CA ALA A 20 -22.60 17.04 -10.01
C ALA A 20 -21.70 16.93 -8.76
N GLN A 21 -21.80 15.86 -7.99
CA GLN A 21 -20.94 15.61 -6.80
C GLN A 21 -19.74 14.74 -7.11
N VAL A 22 -19.45 14.52 -8.39
CA VAL A 22 -18.22 13.89 -8.84
C VAL A 22 -17.10 14.94 -8.83
N LEU A 23 -16.45 15.03 -7.65
CA LEU A 23 -15.01 15.25 -7.52
C LEU A 23 -14.44 16.57 -8.05
N SER A 24 -14.66 17.62 -7.33
CA SER A 24 -13.58 18.58 -7.12
C SER A 24 -12.68 18.00 -5.99
N SER A 25 -11.77 17.06 -6.35
CA SER A 25 -10.70 16.72 -5.43
C SER A 25 -9.87 17.97 -5.22
N THR A 26 -9.69 18.37 -3.97
CA THR A 26 -8.78 19.47 -3.65
C THR A 26 -7.35 19.05 -4.01
N ASP A 27 -6.45 20.00 -4.26
CA ASP A 27 -5.03 19.72 -4.48
C ASP A 27 -4.46 18.87 -3.32
N ALA A 28 -4.89 19.13 -2.08
CA ALA A 28 -4.52 18.35 -0.89
C ALA A 28 -4.98 16.88 -0.98
N ALA A 29 -6.20 16.60 -1.45
CA ALA A 29 -6.69 15.23 -1.60
C ALA A 29 -5.93 14.46 -2.69
N THR A 30 -5.58 15.14 -3.79
CA THR A 30 -4.77 14.54 -4.85
C THR A 30 -3.36 14.20 -4.36
N LYS A 31 -2.73 15.11 -3.63
CA LYS A 31 -1.41 14.89 -3.01
C LYS A 31 -1.44 13.74 -1.99
N LEU A 32 -2.50 13.68 -1.18
CA LEU A 32 -2.69 12.62 -0.19
C LEU A 32 -2.74 11.24 -0.85
N ARG A 33 -3.55 11.08 -1.89
CA ARG A 33 -3.68 9.81 -2.60
C ARG A 33 -2.39 9.42 -3.31
N ALA A 34 -1.72 10.38 -3.95
CA ALA A 34 -0.42 10.14 -4.57
C ALA A 34 0.63 9.68 -3.55
N LEU A 35 0.62 10.25 -2.34
CA LEU A 35 1.51 9.85 -1.26
C LEU A 35 1.24 8.40 -0.81
N PHE A 36 -0.04 8.02 -0.67
CA PHE A 36 -0.43 6.65 -0.32
C PHE A 36 -0.02 5.65 -1.40
N ASP A 37 -0.25 5.98 -2.66
CA ASP A 37 0.11 5.10 -3.78
C ASP A 37 1.63 4.91 -3.85
N GLU A 38 2.41 5.97 -3.66
CA GLU A 38 3.87 5.91 -3.63
C GLU A 38 4.38 5.04 -2.48
N ASP A 39 3.91 5.30 -1.25
CA ASP A 39 4.28 4.51 -0.07
C ASP A 39 3.92 3.03 -0.26
N TRP A 40 2.72 2.74 -0.76
CA TRP A 40 2.27 1.39 -1.03
C TRP A 40 3.14 0.66 -2.05
N GLN A 41 3.45 1.30 -3.20
CA GLN A 41 4.32 0.71 -4.21
C GLN A 41 5.73 0.46 -3.67
N TRP A 42 6.22 1.38 -2.84
CA TRP A 42 7.51 1.23 -2.20
C TRP A 42 7.51 0.06 -1.21
N VAL A 43 6.50 -0.07 -0.36
CA VAL A 43 6.35 -1.17 0.61
C VAL A 43 6.33 -2.53 -0.11
N LEU A 44 5.56 -2.66 -1.19
CA LEU A 44 5.51 -3.90 -1.98
C LEU A 44 6.88 -4.29 -2.54
N GLN A 45 7.69 -3.31 -2.91
CA GLN A 45 9.07 -3.52 -3.38
C GLN A 45 10.01 -3.97 -2.26
N GLN A 46 9.84 -3.39 -1.06
CA GLN A 46 10.72 -3.69 0.08
C GLN A 46 10.41 -5.05 0.72
N TYR A 47 9.18 -5.53 0.57
CA TYR A 47 8.69 -6.77 1.17
C TYR A 47 8.07 -7.71 0.12
N PRO A 48 8.91 -8.30 -0.77
CA PRO A 48 8.46 -9.13 -1.90
C PRO A 48 7.59 -10.32 -1.49
N GLU A 49 7.86 -10.93 -0.32
CA GLU A 49 7.09 -12.03 0.21
C GLU A 49 5.67 -11.57 0.59
N ALA A 50 5.55 -10.42 1.24
CA ALA A 50 4.27 -9.82 1.56
C ALA A 50 3.50 -9.42 0.30
N ALA A 51 4.18 -8.88 -0.72
CA ALA A 51 3.58 -8.58 -2.01
C ALA A 51 2.96 -9.84 -2.65
N THR A 52 3.69 -10.96 -2.63
CA THR A 52 3.17 -12.26 -3.12
C THR A 52 1.92 -12.70 -2.36
N MET A 53 1.93 -12.61 -1.02
CA MET A 53 0.78 -12.97 -0.18
C MET A 53 -0.46 -12.10 -0.47
N LEU A 54 -0.25 -10.85 -0.87
CA LEU A 54 -1.29 -9.90 -1.29
C LEU A 54 -1.72 -10.09 -2.76
N GLY A 55 -1.12 -11.01 -3.48
CA GLY A 55 -1.42 -11.32 -4.88
C GLY A 55 -0.65 -10.47 -5.90
N ASP A 56 0.29 -9.64 -5.45
CA ASP A 56 1.19 -8.90 -6.33
C ASP A 56 2.41 -9.74 -6.69
N ASN A 57 2.40 -10.28 -7.91
CA ASN A 57 3.41 -11.22 -8.39
C ASN A 57 4.64 -10.56 -9.05
N ARG A 58 4.73 -9.23 -9.04
CA ARG A 58 5.82 -8.49 -9.72
C ARG A 58 7.21 -8.79 -9.15
N PHE A 59 7.26 -9.20 -7.89
CA PHE A 59 8.51 -9.38 -7.13
C PHE A 59 8.72 -10.82 -6.69
N ASN A 60 8.07 -11.80 -7.34
CA ASN A 60 8.11 -13.22 -6.95
C ASN A 60 9.50 -13.87 -7.09
N ASP A 61 10.44 -13.19 -7.75
CA ASP A 61 11.83 -13.58 -7.91
C ASP A 61 12.77 -13.07 -6.81
N ARG A 62 12.25 -12.31 -5.83
CA ARG A 62 13.03 -11.61 -4.80
C ARG A 62 12.59 -11.99 -3.40
N LEU A 63 13.51 -11.78 -2.45
CA LEU A 63 13.29 -11.82 -1.01
C LEU A 63 13.53 -10.44 -0.40
N THR A 64 13.01 -10.23 0.80
CA THR A 64 13.30 -9.03 1.58
C THR A 64 14.80 -8.92 1.85
N ASP A 65 15.37 -7.77 1.57
CA ASP A 65 16.77 -7.44 1.83
C ASP A 65 16.91 -6.99 3.31
N TYR A 66 17.67 -7.75 4.10
CA TYR A 66 17.96 -7.44 5.51
C TYR A 66 19.35 -6.82 5.71
N SER A 67 20.02 -6.40 4.64
CA SER A 67 21.28 -5.66 4.78
C SER A 67 21.10 -4.39 5.60
N THR A 68 22.15 -3.93 6.27
CA THR A 68 22.17 -2.69 7.04
C THR A 68 21.73 -1.50 6.18
N GLU A 69 22.17 -1.45 4.93
CA GLU A 69 21.81 -0.41 3.98
C GLU A 69 20.30 -0.42 3.67
N ALA A 70 19.70 -1.60 3.52
CA ALA A 70 18.27 -1.73 3.26
C ALA A 70 17.45 -1.34 4.49
N ILE A 71 17.91 -1.69 5.69
CA ILE A 71 17.29 -1.29 6.96
C ILE A 71 17.31 0.22 7.09
N GLU A 72 18.45 0.88 6.87
CA GLU A 72 18.56 2.33 6.96
C GLU A 72 17.73 3.05 5.88
N ARG A 73 17.64 2.51 4.67
CA ARG A 73 16.73 3.03 3.63
C ARG A 73 15.26 2.96 4.09
N ARG A 74 14.82 1.88 4.73
CA ARG A 74 13.46 1.76 5.29
C ARG A 74 13.21 2.76 6.39
N LYS A 75 14.17 2.94 7.31
CA LYS A 75 14.08 3.96 8.36
C LYS A 75 14.02 5.39 7.81
N ALA A 76 14.79 5.67 6.77
CA ALA A 76 14.77 6.97 6.10
C ALA A 76 13.44 7.22 5.39
N HIS A 77 12.86 6.21 4.74
CA HIS A 77 11.56 6.28 4.09
C HIS A 77 10.43 6.60 5.09
N GLU A 78 10.39 5.94 6.25
CA GLU A 78 9.38 6.23 7.28
C GLU A 78 9.44 7.70 7.74
N ARG A 79 10.65 8.26 7.91
CA ARG A 79 10.83 9.67 8.26
C ARG A 79 10.38 10.61 7.14
N ASP A 80 10.71 10.30 5.88
CA ASP A 80 10.27 11.08 4.72
C ASP A 80 8.74 11.07 4.58
N MET A 81 8.10 9.92 4.71
CA MET A 81 6.64 9.80 4.66
C MET A 81 5.96 10.62 5.76
N LEU A 82 6.50 10.59 6.98
CA LEU A 82 6.00 11.43 8.08
C LEU A 82 6.14 12.91 7.75
N ASP A 83 7.29 13.36 7.26
CA ASP A 83 7.52 14.74 6.88
C ASP A 83 6.58 15.21 5.76
N ARG A 84 6.32 14.34 4.78
CA ARG A 84 5.48 14.66 3.63
C ARG A 84 3.99 14.70 3.98
N ILE A 85 3.49 13.76 4.79
CA ILE A 85 2.09 13.80 5.23
C ILE A 85 1.80 15.05 6.06
N GLN A 86 2.71 15.48 6.91
CA GLN A 86 2.56 16.70 7.73
C GLN A 86 2.49 17.99 6.90
N LYS A 87 3.01 17.99 5.67
CA LYS A 87 2.94 19.13 4.75
C LYS A 87 1.59 19.24 4.02
N ILE A 88 0.74 18.21 4.09
CA ILE A 88 -0.59 18.24 3.48
C ILE A 88 -1.54 19.01 4.40
N ASN A 89 -2.24 19.99 3.82
CA ASN A 89 -3.19 20.80 4.59
C ASN A 89 -4.45 20.00 4.91
N ARG A 90 -4.54 19.46 6.14
CA ARG A 90 -5.67 18.69 6.61
C ARG A 90 -7.01 19.43 6.50
N SER A 91 -7.03 20.77 6.65
CA SER A 91 -8.28 21.56 6.62
C SER A 91 -8.94 21.61 5.22
N GLU A 92 -8.19 21.28 4.16
CA GLU A 92 -8.69 21.19 2.79
C GLU A 92 -9.26 19.80 2.47
N LEU A 93 -9.02 18.81 3.32
CA LEU A 93 -9.51 17.44 3.16
C LEU A 93 -10.97 17.34 3.61
N LYS A 94 -11.73 16.39 3.06
CA LYS A 94 -13.14 16.17 3.38
C LYS A 94 -13.48 14.69 3.44
N GLY A 95 -14.51 14.37 4.23
CA GLY A 95 -15.06 13.01 4.29
C GLY A 95 -14.02 11.96 4.64
N GLN A 96 -13.92 10.92 3.81
CA GLN A 96 -13.00 9.80 4.01
C GLN A 96 -11.53 10.21 3.98
N ASP A 97 -11.16 11.22 3.19
CA ASP A 97 -9.77 11.66 3.07
C ASP A 97 -9.22 12.21 4.41
N VAL A 98 -10.07 12.82 5.24
CA VAL A 98 -9.68 13.27 6.60
C VAL A 98 -9.30 12.08 7.48
N ILE A 99 -10.12 11.04 7.47
CA ILE A 99 -9.90 9.83 8.27
C ILE A 99 -8.63 9.12 7.80
N SER A 100 -8.47 8.97 6.49
CA SER A 100 -7.30 8.33 5.88
C SER A 100 -6.01 9.10 6.19
N TYR A 101 -6.05 10.43 6.15
CA TYR A 101 -4.94 11.29 6.56
C TYR A 101 -4.58 11.06 8.03
N ASP A 102 -5.56 11.11 8.94
CA ASP A 102 -5.33 10.97 10.39
C ASP A 102 -4.74 9.58 10.71
N LEU A 103 -5.25 8.52 10.10
CA LEU A 103 -4.75 7.16 10.28
C LEU A 103 -3.31 7.02 9.77
N PHE A 104 -3.03 7.50 8.55
CA PHE A 104 -1.69 7.43 7.97
C PHE A 104 -0.68 8.26 8.78
N LEU A 105 -1.06 9.48 9.19
CA LEU A 105 -0.22 10.31 10.04
C LEU A 105 0.10 9.62 11.38
N GLN A 106 -0.90 8.99 11.99
CA GLN A 106 -0.72 8.26 13.24
C GLN A 106 0.19 7.04 13.06
N ASP A 107 0.00 6.27 11.99
CA ASP A 107 0.83 5.13 11.64
C ASP A 107 2.30 5.55 11.46
N LYS A 108 2.55 6.57 10.62
CA LYS A 108 3.93 7.06 10.40
C LYS A 108 4.58 7.63 11.65
N LYS A 109 3.81 8.29 12.54
CA LYS A 109 4.34 8.73 13.85
C LYS A 109 4.76 7.54 14.71
N LEU A 110 3.93 6.52 14.82
CA LEU A 110 4.25 5.32 15.61
C LEU A 110 5.47 4.60 15.04
N ASN A 111 5.56 4.47 13.70
CA ASN A 111 6.68 3.84 13.04
C ASN A 111 7.98 4.61 13.31
N VAL A 112 7.98 5.95 13.14
CA VAL A 112 9.16 6.78 13.41
C VAL A 112 9.54 6.76 14.90
N ASP A 113 8.57 6.80 15.81
CA ASP A 113 8.84 6.66 17.24
C ASP A 113 9.42 5.27 17.57
N GLY A 114 9.00 4.24 16.85
CA GLY A 114 9.50 2.88 16.97
C GLY A 114 10.96 2.72 16.53
N LEU A 115 11.48 3.58 15.65
CA LEU A 115 12.86 3.51 15.15
C LEU A 115 13.95 3.67 16.24
N ARG A 116 13.58 4.16 17.41
CA ARG A 116 14.48 4.19 18.58
C ARG A 116 14.79 2.81 19.17
N PHE A 117 13.96 1.80 18.84
CA PHE A 117 14.18 0.43 19.28
C PHE A 117 14.82 -0.35 18.13
N PRO A 118 16.00 -0.93 18.33
CA PRO A 118 16.71 -1.66 17.28
C PRO A 118 16.12 -3.07 17.12
N THR A 119 14.89 -3.16 16.60
CA THR A 119 14.16 -4.42 16.41
C THR A 119 14.82 -5.33 15.38
N GLU A 120 15.70 -4.78 14.54
CA GLU A 120 16.54 -5.52 13.59
C GLU A 120 17.46 -6.55 14.27
N TYR A 121 17.77 -6.38 15.55
CA TYR A 121 18.55 -7.36 16.32
C TYR A 121 17.71 -8.52 16.90
N MET A 122 16.40 -8.50 16.65
CA MET A 122 15.49 -9.58 17.05
C MET A 122 14.66 -10.06 15.85
N PRO A 123 15.31 -10.51 14.76
CA PRO A 123 14.63 -10.82 13.50
C PRO A 123 13.83 -12.13 13.56
N ILE A 124 14.03 -12.93 14.60
CA ILE A 124 13.44 -14.27 14.75
C ILE A 124 12.86 -14.41 16.13
N ASP A 125 11.61 -14.83 16.21
CA ASP A 125 10.96 -15.27 17.43
C ASP A 125 10.20 -16.60 17.20
N GLN A 126 9.47 -17.08 18.21
CA GLN A 126 8.75 -18.36 18.12
C GLN A 126 7.58 -18.34 17.11
N MET A 127 7.08 -17.17 16.73
CA MET A 127 5.91 -17.00 15.85
C MET A 127 6.25 -16.34 14.53
N ASN A 128 7.38 -15.61 14.48
CA ASN A 128 7.75 -14.80 13.33
C ASN A 128 9.21 -15.03 12.95
N GLY A 129 9.50 -14.80 11.69
CA GLY A 129 10.84 -14.86 11.15
C GLY A 129 10.91 -15.67 9.86
N VAL A 130 12.06 -15.58 9.20
CA VAL A 130 12.27 -16.19 7.87
C VAL A 130 12.14 -17.71 7.90
N GLN A 131 12.44 -18.36 9.02
CA GLN A 131 12.32 -19.81 9.21
C GLN A 131 10.86 -20.31 9.05
N ILE A 132 9.88 -19.46 9.35
CA ILE A 132 8.45 -19.76 9.20
C ILE A 132 7.94 -19.21 7.87
N GLY A 133 8.20 -17.93 7.60
CA GLY A 133 7.68 -17.22 6.43
C GLY A 133 8.14 -17.84 5.12
N PHE A 134 9.38 -18.30 5.03
CA PHE A 134 9.90 -18.93 3.83
C PHE A 134 9.20 -20.27 3.51
N GLY A 135 8.94 -21.09 4.52
CA GLY A 135 8.20 -22.34 4.35
C GLY A 135 6.73 -22.13 3.93
N GLN A 136 6.11 -21.03 4.38
CA GLN A 136 4.72 -20.68 4.03
C GLN A 136 4.61 -20.05 2.64
N LEU A 137 5.68 -19.52 2.10
CA LEU A 137 5.70 -18.79 0.84
C LEU A 137 5.24 -19.65 -0.35
N VAL A 138 5.53 -20.96 -0.33
CA VAL A 138 5.11 -21.89 -1.36
C VAL A 138 3.58 -21.91 -1.53
N GLY A 139 2.83 -21.77 -0.42
CA GLY A 139 1.36 -21.78 -0.43
C GLY A 139 0.73 -20.53 -1.09
N SER A 140 1.43 -19.41 -1.10
CA SER A 140 0.99 -18.16 -1.70
C SER A 140 1.58 -17.91 -3.11
N THR A 141 2.62 -18.66 -3.48
CA THR A 141 3.26 -18.52 -4.80
C THR A 141 2.39 -19.15 -5.90
N PRO A 142 2.05 -18.44 -6.97
CA PRO A 142 1.37 -19.03 -8.10
C PRO A 142 2.34 -19.93 -8.89
N PHE A 143 1.94 -21.17 -9.17
CA PHE A 143 2.69 -22.11 -10.02
C PHE A 143 1.87 -22.44 -11.29
N ARG A 144 1.56 -21.41 -12.09
CA ARG A 144 0.71 -21.49 -13.28
C ARG A 144 1.51 -21.56 -14.58
N SER A 145 2.75 -21.13 -14.57
CA SER A 145 3.63 -21.04 -15.73
C SER A 145 5.08 -21.40 -15.36
N ALA A 146 5.90 -21.75 -16.34
CA ALA A 146 7.34 -21.98 -16.14
C ALA A 146 8.02 -20.77 -15.47
N LYS A 147 7.60 -19.54 -15.83
CA LYS A 147 8.11 -18.31 -15.21
C LYS A 147 7.88 -18.27 -13.69
N ASP A 148 6.77 -18.81 -13.19
CA ASP A 148 6.48 -18.83 -11.75
C ASP A 148 7.44 -19.76 -11.02
N TYR A 149 7.76 -20.92 -11.64
CA TYR A 149 8.76 -21.83 -11.10
C TYR A 149 10.15 -21.23 -11.13
N ASP A 150 10.54 -20.55 -12.21
CA ASP A 150 11.82 -19.85 -12.30
C ASP A 150 11.96 -18.80 -11.22
N ALA A 151 10.91 -18.00 -10.97
CA ALA A 151 10.87 -17.00 -9.91
C ALA A 151 11.02 -17.64 -8.52
N TYR A 152 10.34 -18.76 -8.27
CA TYR A 152 10.47 -19.47 -7.00
C TYR A 152 11.88 -20.07 -6.81
N ILE A 153 12.48 -20.62 -7.86
CA ILE A 153 13.87 -21.13 -7.85
C ILE A 153 14.85 -19.97 -7.55
N ALA A 154 14.61 -18.77 -8.10
CA ALA A 154 15.41 -17.60 -7.79
C ALA A 154 15.36 -17.25 -6.30
N ARG A 155 14.17 -17.30 -5.66
CA ARG A 155 14.03 -17.13 -4.20
C ARG A 155 14.76 -18.20 -3.41
N LEU A 156 14.61 -19.48 -3.80
CA LEU A 156 15.35 -20.58 -3.15
C LEU A 156 16.87 -20.33 -3.20
N SER A 157 17.36 -19.87 -4.34
CA SER A 157 18.79 -19.59 -4.53
C SER A 157 19.27 -18.36 -3.74
N ALA A 158 18.39 -17.37 -3.49
CA ALA A 158 18.69 -16.16 -2.75
C ALA A 158 18.59 -16.34 -1.22
N PHE A 159 17.90 -17.39 -0.77
CA PHE A 159 17.61 -17.60 0.66
C PHE A 159 18.85 -17.71 1.55
N PRO A 160 19.94 -18.43 1.19
CA PRO A 160 21.17 -18.44 2.01
C PRO A 160 21.73 -17.04 2.26
N ALA A 161 21.79 -16.18 1.24
CA ALA A 161 22.28 -14.82 1.39
C ALA A 161 21.37 -13.96 2.29
N GLN A 162 20.05 -14.19 2.27
CA GLN A 162 19.11 -13.53 3.20
C GLN A 162 19.40 -13.97 4.66
N ILE A 163 19.70 -15.25 4.90
CA ILE A 163 20.08 -15.73 6.23
C ILE A 163 21.40 -15.09 6.68
N ASP A 164 22.39 -15.01 5.81
CA ASP A 164 23.68 -14.37 6.13
C ASP A 164 23.51 -12.91 6.56
N GLN A 165 22.58 -12.17 5.94
CA GLN A 165 22.24 -10.80 6.33
C GLN A 165 21.60 -10.71 7.72
N LEU A 166 20.87 -11.72 8.16
CA LEU A 166 20.24 -11.76 9.50
C LEU A 166 21.20 -12.18 10.59
N ILE A 167 22.33 -12.80 10.24
CA ILE A 167 23.38 -13.23 11.18
C ILE A 167 24.43 -12.14 11.39
N ALA A 168 24.62 -11.27 10.39
CA ALA A 168 25.62 -10.21 10.40
C ALA A 168 25.29 -9.08 11.36
#